data_b2f2d59476d2d8e282bbdd5609ac3150
#
_entry.id   b2f2d59476d2d8e282bbdd5609ac3150
#
_cell.length_a   1.000
_cell.length_b   1.000
_cell.length_c   1.000
_cell.angle_alpha   90.00
_cell.angle_beta   90.00
_cell.angle_gamma   90.00
#
_symmetry.space_group_name_H-M   'P 1'
#
loop_
_entity.id
_entity.type
_entity.pdbx_description
1 polymer ?
#
loop_
_entity_poly.entity_id
_entity_poly.type
_entity_poly.pdbx_seq_one_letter_code
_entity_poly.pdbx_strand_id
1 'polypeptide(L)'
;MTLIILILGLGYLYLAKLASNLDFVSTNKEDFDIDPTVEKTLEDYRCVAILGSDARKGQGYDGSRTDAIIVAVIQKSTGNIQLVSVMRDSYLKIEDANKSEKLDKITHAHAFGGGVNTCKSLNRSMDLNISEFVIFNWKAVSDLVNEMGGIEVNIKSNEINDLNRYGPETAQNVGGKYKPVNKTGKQIIDGPQAATYCRIRKSSGGDPGRGSRMKIVMSALMKKAKETKISTLNDVAERVFPEIRTNITKTGILKTIAQIPSYEFGKNRAWPKDYYGGLLNGVWYAVPRTLESQIRWLYKTTFDKKGYEPTSRAKSISNEIINRTGVQ
;
A
#
# COMPACT_ATOMS: atom_id res chain seq x y z
N MET A 1 -36.56 14.39 16.37
CA MET A 1 -35.58 13.37 16.77
C MET A 1 -35.69 12.10 15.94
N THR A 2 -36.87 11.52 15.76
CA THR A 2 -37.13 10.31 14.95
C THR A 2 -36.70 10.41 13.48
N LEU A 3 -36.90 11.53 12.79
CA LEU A 3 -36.54 11.72 11.39
C LEU A 3 -35.02 11.73 11.19
N ILE A 4 -34.27 12.33 12.10
CA ILE A 4 -32.80 12.37 12.06
C ILE A 4 -32.21 10.97 12.26
N ILE A 5 -32.77 10.18 13.20
CA ILE A 5 -32.37 8.80 13.44
C ILE A 5 -32.68 7.93 12.22
N LEU A 6 -33.82 8.14 11.54
CA LEU A 6 -34.18 7.43 10.32
C LEU A 6 -33.22 7.77 9.18
N ILE A 7 -32.88 9.04 8.96
CA ILE A 7 -31.91 9.49 7.92
C ILE A 7 -30.52 8.91 8.19
N LEU A 8 -30.04 8.95 9.45
CA LEU A 8 -28.76 8.37 9.83
C LEU A 8 -28.76 6.85 9.67
N GLY A 9 -29.89 6.17 10.01
CA GLY A 9 -30.07 4.73 9.84
C GLY A 9 -30.07 4.32 8.37
N LEU A 10 -30.79 5.04 7.51
CA LEU A 10 -30.80 4.79 6.06
C LEU A 10 -29.44 5.07 5.44
N GLY A 11 -28.73 6.12 5.84
CA GLY A 11 -27.37 6.42 5.41
C GLY A 11 -26.39 5.30 5.80
N TYR A 12 -26.51 4.78 7.03
CA TYR A 12 -25.70 3.64 7.49
C TYR A 12 -25.98 2.37 6.70
N LEU A 13 -27.24 2.00 6.50
CA LEU A 13 -27.64 0.82 5.72
C LEU A 13 -27.16 0.93 4.27
N TYR A 14 -27.21 2.12 3.69
CA TYR A 14 -26.75 2.37 2.35
C TYR A 14 -25.22 2.21 2.22
N LEU A 15 -24.44 2.82 3.12
CA LEU A 15 -22.98 2.64 3.17
C LEU A 15 -22.59 1.18 3.46
N ALA A 16 -23.34 0.50 4.33
CA ALA A 16 -23.13 -0.92 4.61
C ALA A 16 -23.42 -1.81 3.38
N LYS A 17 -24.43 -1.45 2.55
CA LYS A 17 -24.69 -2.10 1.26
C LYS A 17 -23.54 -1.88 0.28
N LEU A 18 -23.00 -0.67 0.17
CA LEU A 18 -21.86 -0.39 -0.68
C LEU A 18 -20.61 -1.19 -0.25
N ALA A 19 -20.33 -1.23 1.05
CA ALA A 19 -19.22 -2.02 1.60
C ALA A 19 -19.41 -3.55 1.42
N SER A 20 -20.61 -4.03 1.06
CA SER A 20 -20.85 -5.44 0.75
C SER A 20 -20.30 -5.89 -0.60
N ASN A 21 -19.95 -4.95 -1.48
CA ASN A 21 -19.37 -5.22 -2.79
C ASN A 21 -17.86 -5.50 -2.74
N LEU A 22 -17.22 -5.33 -1.56
CA LEU A 22 -15.80 -5.65 -1.36
C LEU A 22 -15.57 -7.16 -1.34
N ASP A 23 -14.46 -7.60 -1.91
CA ASP A 23 -13.94 -8.97 -1.76
C ASP A 23 -13.35 -9.10 -0.34
N PHE A 24 -14.19 -9.53 0.62
CA PHE A 24 -13.84 -9.57 2.03
C PHE A 24 -13.16 -10.88 2.42
N VAL A 25 -12.00 -10.76 3.06
CA VAL A 25 -11.23 -11.88 3.63
C VAL A 25 -11.44 -11.91 5.14
N SER A 26 -12.03 -12.98 5.65
CA SER A 26 -12.13 -13.19 7.11
C SER A 26 -10.78 -13.57 7.68
N THR A 27 -10.36 -12.88 8.73
CA THR A 27 -9.06 -13.10 9.40
C THR A 27 -9.22 -12.97 10.91
N ASN A 28 -8.33 -13.65 11.65
CA ASN A 28 -8.16 -13.49 13.08
C ASN A 28 -6.87 -12.69 13.34
N LYS A 29 -6.76 -12.12 14.53
CA LYS A 29 -5.58 -11.34 14.91
C LYS A 29 -4.30 -12.19 14.90
N GLU A 30 -4.41 -13.43 15.30
CA GLU A 30 -3.32 -14.41 15.37
C GLU A 30 -2.70 -14.70 14.00
N ASP A 31 -3.47 -14.53 12.93
CA ASP A 31 -3.00 -14.75 11.55
C ASP A 31 -1.86 -13.79 11.16
N PHE A 32 -1.73 -12.66 11.85
CA PHE A 32 -0.77 -11.60 11.54
C PHE A 32 0.54 -11.67 12.34
N ASP A 33 0.61 -12.57 13.33
CA ASP A 33 1.81 -12.85 14.12
C ASP A 33 2.49 -11.57 14.68
N ILE A 34 1.69 -10.71 15.28
CA ILE A 34 2.14 -9.45 15.89
C ILE A 34 2.77 -9.75 17.24
N ASP A 35 4.01 -9.27 17.44
CA ASP A 35 4.67 -9.38 18.75
C ASP A 35 3.92 -8.52 19.79
N PRO A 36 3.58 -9.07 20.98
CA PRO A 36 2.84 -8.34 22.00
C PRO A 36 3.54 -7.06 22.50
N THR A 37 4.87 -7.03 22.50
CA THR A 37 5.63 -5.83 22.91
C THR A 37 5.57 -4.75 21.85
N VAL A 38 5.59 -5.14 20.57
CA VAL A 38 5.37 -4.24 19.42
C VAL A 38 3.96 -3.67 19.45
N GLU A 39 2.96 -4.52 19.67
CA GLU A 39 1.57 -4.08 19.75
C GLU A 39 1.36 -3.01 20.83
N LYS A 40 1.90 -3.25 22.04
CA LYS A 40 1.86 -2.28 23.13
C LYS A 40 2.60 -0.99 22.79
N THR A 41 3.79 -1.10 22.17
CA THR A 41 4.60 0.06 21.79
C THR A 41 3.91 0.93 20.76
N LEU A 42 3.15 0.33 19.84
CA LEU A 42 2.44 0.99 18.75
C LEU A 42 0.94 1.13 19.00
N GLU A 43 0.46 1.10 20.23
CA GLU A 43 -0.98 1.13 20.56
C GLU A 43 -1.71 2.38 20.06
N ASP A 44 -1.02 3.55 19.97
CA ASP A 44 -1.58 4.79 19.38
C ASP A 44 -1.54 4.80 17.85
N TYR A 45 -1.02 3.75 17.22
CA TYR A 45 -0.90 3.68 15.77
C TYR A 45 -1.76 2.55 15.19
N ARG A 46 -2.44 2.86 14.10
CA ARG A 46 -3.11 1.89 13.23
C ARG A 46 -2.28 1.75 11.96
N CYS A 47 -1.73 0.56 11.73
CA CYS A 47 -0.96 0.25 10.53
C CYS A 47 -1.83 -0.55 9.56
N VAL A 48 -1.95 -0.05 8.32
CA VAL A 48 -2.71 -0.70 7.25
C VAL A 48 -1.77 -0.97 6.07
N ALA A 49 -1.69 -2.22 5.62
CA ALA A 49 -0.94 -2.55 4.40
C ALA A 49 -1.79 -2.23 3.15
N ILE A 50 -1.27 -1.39 2.28
CA ILE A 50 -1.86 -1.04 0.99
C ILE A 50 -1.03 -1.72 -0.09
N LEU A 51 -1.63 -2.72 -0.74
CA LEU A 51 -0.97 -3.67 -1.62
C LEU A 51 -1.47 -3.53 -3.04
N GLY A 52 -0.60 -3.05 -3.94
CA GLY A 52 -0.89 -2.98 -5.37
C GLY A 52 -0.47 -4.27 -6.05
N SER A 53 -1.44 -5.06 -6.48
CA SER A 53 -1.23 -6.33 -7.17
C SER A 53 -1.00 -6.13 -8.66
N ASP A 54 -0.20 -7.02 -9.27
CA ASP A 54 0.00 -7.10 -10.72
C ASP A 54 -1.07 -7.95 -11.42
N ALA A 55 -2.10 -8.42 -10.69
CA ALA A 55 -3.24 -9.12 -11.24
C ALA A 55 -3.91 -8.29 -12.35
N ARG A 56 -4.19 -8.94 -13.49
CA ARG A 56 -4.86 -8.31 -14.65
C ARG A 56 -6.38 -8.37 -14.47
N LYS A 57 -7.08 -7.54 -15.26
CA LYS A 57 -8.53 -7.55 -15.32
C LYS A 57 -9.08 -8.97 -15.46
N GLY A 58 -9.99 -9.37 -14.58
CA GLY A 58 -10.62 -10.70 -14.57
C GLY A 58 -9.76 -11.81 -13.94
N GLN A 59 -8.55 -11.50 -13.45
CA GLN A 59 -7.74 -12.41 -12.64
C GLN A 59 -7.98 -12.13 -11.15
N GLY A 60 -8.10 -13.18 -10.34
CA GLY A 60 -8.12 -13.05 -8.89
C GLY A 60 -6.77 -12.57 -8.35
N TYR A 61 -6.75 -12.18 -7.09
CA TYR A 61 -5.52 -11.74 -6.41
C TYR A 61 -4.61 -12.92 -5.99
N ASP A 62 -5.14 -14.13 -5.94
CA ASP A 62 -4.40 -15.31 -5.49
C ASP A 62 -3.29 -15.67 -6.48
N GLY A 63 -2.09 -15.95 -5.94
CA GLY A 63 -0.90 -16.21 -6.74
C GLY A 63 -0.26 -15.00 -7.42
N SER A 64 -0.87 -13.79 -7.34
CA SER A 64 -0.31 -12.57 -7.89
C SER A 64 0.81 -12.00 -7.00
N ARG A 65 1.70 -11.20 -7.59
CA ARG A 65 2.72 -10.45 -6.85
C ARG A 65 2.23 -9.06 -6.50
N THR A 66 2.82 -8.46 -5.46
CA THR A 66 2.61 -7.06 -5.15
C THR A 66 3.72 -6.20 -5.74
N ASP A 67 3.36 -5.36 -6.69
CA ASP A 67 4.26 -4.36 -7.28
C ASP A 67 4.38 -3.10 -6.40
N ALA A 68 3.38 -2.84 -5.57
CA ALA A 68 3.36 -1.78 -4.58
C ALA A 68 3.11 -2.37 -3.19
N ILE A 69 3.95 -2.01 -2.22
CA ILE A 69 3.78 -2.35 -0.81
C ILE A 69 3.95 -1.05 -0.03
N ILE A 70 2.86 -0.53 0.51
CA ILE A 70 2.86 0.70 1.29
C ILE A 70 2.20 0.42 2.63
N VAL A 71 2.86 0.77 3.73
CA VAL A 71 2.25 0.77 5.05
C VAL A 71 1.78 2.18 5.37
N ALA A 72 0.45 2.34 5.47
CA ALA A 72 -0.14 3.56 5.99
C ALA A 72 -0.14 3.49 7.52
N VAL A 73 0.63 4.38 8.14
CA VAL A 73 0.73 4.52 9.59
C VAL A 73 -0.12 5.69 10.02
N ILE A 74 -1.22 5.41 10.67
CA ILE A 74 -2.22 6.39 11.11
C ILE A 74 -2.07 6.58 12.61
N GLN A 75 -1.69 7.77 13.06
CA GLN A 75 -1.68 8.10 14.47
C GLN A 75 -3.12 8.38 14.92
N LYS A 76 -3.65 7.56 15.84
CA LYS A 76 -5.06 7.58 16.26
C LYS A 76 -5.43 8.87 16.97
N SER A 77 -4.50 9.41 17.75
CA SER A 77 -4.70 10.63 18.55
C SER A 77 -4.77 11.91 17.71
N THR A 78 -4.10 11.95 16.54
CA THR A 78 -3.99 13.18 15.72
C THR A 78 -4.61 13.05 14.32
N GLY A 79 -4.83 11.84 13.82
CA GLY A 79 -5.22 11.60 12.42
C GLY A 79 -4.08 11.78 11.41
N ASN A 80 -2.84 11.97 11.87
CA ASN A 80 -1.69 12.10 10.98
C ASN A 80 -1.37 10.75 10.31
N ILE A 81 -1.27 10.76 8.98
CA ILE A 81 -0.95 9.58 8.16
C ILE A 81 0.44 9.71 7.59
N GLN A 82 1.31 8.76 7.90
CA GLN A 82 2.61 8.62 7.25
C GLN A 82 2.62 7.39 6.35
N LEU A 83 3.16 7.52 5.14
CA LEU A 83 3.25 6.41 4.20
C LEU A 83 4.68 5.88 4.14
N VAL A 84 4.85 4.60 4.45
CA VAL A 84 6.12 3.88 4.33
C VAL A 84 6.04 2.95 3.13
N SER A 85 6.75 3.31 2.05
CA SER A 85 6.84 2.47 0.85
C SER A 85 7.94 1.44 1.04
N VAL A 86 7.58 0.16 1.06
CA VAL A 86 8.52 -0.96 1.17
C VAL A 86 8.94 -1.40 -0.23
N MET A 87 10.25 -1.53 -0.46
CA MET A 87 10.75 -2.04 -1.73
C MET A 87 10.32 -3.50 -1.91
N ARG A 88 9.65 -3.81 -3.03
CA ARG A 88 9.11 -5.15 -3.29
C ARG A 88 10.16 -6.25 -3.34
N ASP A 89 11.40 -5.90 -3.72
CA ASP A 89 12.53 -6.81 -3.81
C ASP A 89 13.36 -6.89 -2.51
N SER A 90 12.85 -6.31 -1.39
CA SER A 90 13.49 -6.41 -0.08
C SER A 90 13.63 -7.86 0.36
N TYR A 91 14.84 -8.25 0.77
CA TYR A 91 15.19 -9.60 1.22
C TYR A 91 14.78 -9.78 2.67
N LEU A 92 13.64 -10.41 2.88
CA LEU A 92 12.98 -10.53 4.19
C LEU A 92 12.52 -11.96 4.44
N LYS A 93 12.17 -12.25 5.69
CA LYS A 93 11.59 -13.54 6.10
C LYS A 93 10.13 -13.60 5.66
N ILE A 94 9.79 -14.56 4.80
CA ILE A 94 8.44 -14.82 4.31
C ILE A 94 8.06 -16.29 4.53
N GLU A 95 6.77 -16.61 4.47
CA GLU A 95 6.30 -18.00 4.34
C GLU A 95 6.14 -18.36 2.85
N ASP A 96 6.55 -19.56 2.49
CA ASP A 96 6.30 -20.11 1.16
C ASP A 96 4.91 -20.77 1.06
N ALA A 97 4.61 -21.41 -0.08
CA ALA A 97 3.33 -22.06 -0.31
C ALA A 97 3.05 -23.24 0.67
N ASN A 98 4.09 -23.81 1.28
CA ASN A 98 3.99 -24.88 2.28
C ASN A 98 3.96 -24.32 3.72
N LYS A 99 3.85 -23.00 3.89
CA LYS A 99 3.94 -22.28 5.17
C LYS A 99 5.30 -22.44 5.86
N SER A 100 6.35 -22.81 5.12
CA SER A 100 7.71 -22.86 5.62
C SER A 100 8.37 -21.49 5.51
N GLU A 101 9.09 -21.09 6.57
CA GLU A 101 9.78 -19.80 6.59
C GLU A 101 11.06 -19.83 5.75
N LYS A 102 11.25 -18.83 4.92
CA LYS A 102 12.47 -18.62 4.13
C LYS A 102 12.77 -17.14 3.94
N LEU A 103 14.03 -16.82 3.63
CA LEU A 103 14.41 -15.50 3.16
C LEU A 103 14.17 -15.41 1.65
N ASP A 104 13.36 -14.42 1.23
CA ASP A 104 13.06 -14.16 -0.17
C ASP A 104 12.59 -12.71 -0.36
N LYS A 105 12.22 -12.31 -1.58
CA LYS A 105 11.60 -11.01 -1.84
C LYS A 105 10.25 -10.90 -1.14
N ILE A 106 10.01 -9.78 -0.47
CA ILE A 106 8.73 -9.54 0.20
C ILE A 106 7.53 -9.62 -0.78
N THR A 107 7.72 -9.30 -2.06
CA THR A 107 6.64 -9.43 -3.08
C THR A 107 6.15 -10.86 -3.25
N HIS A 108 6.99 -11.87 -2.97
CA HIS A 108 6.61 -13.28 -3.05
C HIS A 108 5.70 -13.72 -1.89
N ALA A 109 5.73 -13.03 -0.75
CA ALA A 109 4.82 -13.32 0.36
C ALA A 109 3.35 -13.25 -0.09
N HIS A 110 3.01 -12.26 -0.93
CA HIS A 110 1.67 -12.13 -1.49
C HIS A 110 1.31 -13.30 -2.42
N ALA A 111 2.23 -13.72 -3.27
CA ALA A 111 2.00 -14.83 -4.19
C ALA A 111 1.76 -16.17 -3.46
N PHE A 112 2.33 -16.34 -2.27
CA PHE A 112 2.20 -17.58 -1.49
C PHE A 112 1.05 -17.58 -0.47
N GLY A 113 0.59 -16.42 0.00
CA GLY A 113 -0.45 -16.36 1.04
C GLY A 113 -1.17 -15.01 1.13
N GLY A 114 -1.19 -14.26 0.02
CA GLY A 114 -1.97 -13.02 -0.09
C GLY A 114 -1.59 -11.94 0.91
N GLY A 115 -2.58 -11.13 1.26
CA GLY A 115 -2.41 -10.00 2.17
C GLY A 115 -1.98 -10.42 3.58
N VAL A 116 -2.49 -11.54 4.08
CA VAL A 116 -2.15 -12.05 5.42
C VAL A 116 -0.66 -12.36 5.50
N ASN A 117 -0.12 -13.17 4.58
CA ASN A 117 1.30 -13.52 4.58
C ASN A 117 2.20 -12.29 4.37
N THR A 118 1.77 -11.33 3.54
CA THR A 118 2.51 -10.07 3.37
C THR A 118 2.58 -9.28 4.68
N CYS A 119 1.45 -9.08 5.38
CA CYS A 119 1.41 -8.40 6.67
C CYS A 119 2.25 -9.12 7.73
N LYS A 120 2.10 -10.45 7.85
CA LYS A 120 2.85 -11.30 8.76
C LYS A 120 4.36 -11.18 8.54
N SER A 121 4.80 -11.22 7.27
CA SER A 121 6.21 -11.05 6.89
C SER A 121 6.77 -9.68 7.26
N LEU A 122 5.97 -8.62 7.05
CA LEU A 122 6.33 -7.25 7.45
C LEU A 122 6.37 -7.10 8.98
N ASN A 123 5.39 -7.65 9.71
CA ASN A 123 5.37 -7.61 11.16
C ASN A 123 6.60 -8.26 11.77
N ARG A 124 6.96 -9.47 11.30
CA ARG A 124 8.14 -10.22 11.76
C ARG A 124 9.46 -9.53 11.47
N SER A 125 9.58 -8.94 10.26
CA SER A 125 10.86 -8.39 9.79
C SER A 125 11.04 -6.90 10.10
N MET A 126 9.98 -6.18 10.43
CA MET A 126 10.04 -4.73 10.65
C MET A 126 9.46 -4.29 11.99
N ASP A 127 9.10 -5.24 12.86
CA ASP A 127 8.44 -4.99 14.15
C ASP A 127 7.22 -4.07 13.97
N LEU A 128 6.25 -4.49 13.14
CA LEU A 128 5.03 -3.73 12.90
C LEU A 128 3.80 -4.41 13.53
N ASN A 129 2.71 -3.66 13.67
CA ASN A 129 1.42 -4.13 14.19
C ASN A 129 0.32 -4.14 13.12
N ILE A 130 0.67 -4.56 11.90
CA ILE A 130 -0.26 -4.58 10.76
C ILE A 130 -1.25 -5.74 10.95
N SER A 131 -2.53 -5.44 11.13
CA SER A 131 -3.63 -6.43 11.17
C SER A 131 -4.69 -6.18 10.09
N GLU A 132 -4.48 -5.17 9.27
CA GLU A 132 -5.41 -4.76 8.23
C GLU A 132 -4.67 -4.59 6.91
N PHE A 133 -5.32 -5.00 5.81
CA PHE A 133 -4.79 -4.78 4.47
C PHE A 133 -5.89 -4.40 3.47
N VAL A 134 -5.46 -3.71 2.43
CA VAL A 134 -6.25 -3.41 1.24
C VAL A 134 -5.43 -3.81 0.02
N ILE A 135 -5.97 -4.70 -0.82
CA ILE A 135 -5.36 -5.13 -2.07
C ILE A 135 -6.17 -4.53 -3.22
N PHE A 136 -5.48 -3.96 -4.18
CA PHE A 136 -6.08 -3.39 -5.38
C PHE A 136 -5.20 -3.68 -6.60
N ASN A 137 -5.81 -3.68 -7.78
CA ASN A 137 -5.11 -3.77 -9.05
C ASN A 137 -5.06 -2.40 -9.76
N TRP A 138 -4.40 -2.35 -10.91
CA TRP A 138 -4.28 -1.11 -11.68
C TRP A 138 -5.62 -0.63 -12.24
N LYS A 139 -6.59 -1.56 -12.44
CA LYS A 139 -7.95 -1.20 -12.86
C LYS A 139 -8.66 -0.42 -11.76
N ALA A 140 -8.60 -0.88 -10.52
CA ALA A 140 -9.16 -0.15 -9.38
C ALA A 140 -8.61 1.27 -9.26
N VAL A 141 -7.29 1.45 -9.45
CA VAL A 141 -6.66 2.79 -9.44
C VAL A 141 -7.20 3.65 -10.58
N SER A 142 -7.28 3.09 -11.80
CA SER A 142 -7.79 3.79 -12.97
C SER A 142 -9.25 4.22 -12.80
N ASP A 143 -10.10 3.31 -12.34
CA ASP A 143 -11.52 3.58 -12.13
C ASP A 143 -11.72 4.64 -11.04
N LEU A 144 -11.01 4.52 -9.92
CA LEU A 144 -11.06 5.49 -8.83
C LEU A 144 -10.71 6.92 -9.32
N VAL A 145 -9.62 7.05 -10.09
CA VAL A 145 -9.21 8.34 -10.65
C VAL A 145 -10.24 8.89 -11.60
N ASN A 146 -10.83 8.05 -12.48
CA ASN A 146 -11.86 8.48 -13.44
C ASN A 146 -13.14 8.91 -12.74
N GLU A 147 -13.64 8.15 -11.77
CA GLU A 147 -14.87 8.48 -11.02
C GLU A 147 -14.71 9.78 -10.21
N MET A 148 -13.49 10.09 -9.77
CA MET A 148 -13.19 11.37 -9.12
C MET A 148 -12.97 12.53 -10.12
N GLY A 149 -13.10 12.31 -11.43
CA GLY A 149 -12.89 13.32 -12.48
C GLY A 149 -11.43 13.69 -12.71
N GLY A 150 -10.52 12.76 -12.44
CA GLY A 150 -9.07 12.95 -12.57
C GLY A 150 -8.40 13.51 -11.32
N ILE A 151 -7.07 13.44 -11.31
CA ILE A 151 -6.22 13.96 -10.22
C ILE A 151 -5.13 14.90 -10.75
N GLU A 152 -4.78 15.92 -9.98
CA GLU A 152 -3.68 16.82 -10.31
C GLU A 152 -2.34 16.19 -9.97
N VAL A 153 -1.44 16.08 -10.98
CA VAL A 153 -0.08 15.58 -10.82
C VAL A 153 0.90 16.51 -11.56
N ASN A 154 2.08 16.71 -10.97
CA ASN A 154 3.15 17.47 -11.60
C ASN A 154 4.05 16.53 -12.40
N ILE A 155 3.85 16.47 -13.72
CA ILE A 155 4.62 15.61 -14.65
C ILE A 155 5.96 16.24 -14.99
N LYS A 156 7.02 15.46 -14.83
CA LYS A 156 8.39 15.87 -15.18
C LYS A 156 8.71 15.53 -16.64
N SER A 157 9.64 16.28 -17.24
CA SER A 157 10.03 16.08 -18.65
C SER A 157 10.54 14.66 -18.94
N ASN A 158 11.29 14.08 -18.03
CA ASN A 158 11.82 12.71 -18.16
C ASN A 158 10.76 11.61 -17.97
N GLU A 159 9.53 11.93 -17.58
CA GLU A 159 8.43 10.96 -17.38
C GLU A 159 7.55 10.82 -18.63
N ILE A 160 7.50 11.85 -19.49
CA ILE A 160 6.59 11.90 -20.65
C ILE A 160 6.82 10.73 -21.62
N ASN A 161 8.08 10.45 -21.95
CA ASN A 161 8.42 9.37 -22.88
C ASN A 161 7.95 8.00 -22.36
N ASP A 162 8.19 7.72 -21.08
CA ASP A 162 7.75 6.47 -20.48
C ASP A 162 6.22 6.40 -20.34
N LEU A 163 5.56 7.51 -19.99
CA LEU A 163 4.10 7.59 -19.95
C LEU A 163 3.49 7.24 -21.31
N ASN A 164 3.97 7.86 -22.38
CA ASN A 164 3.43 7.64 -23.72
C ASN A 164 3.82 6.28 -24.31
N ARG A 165 4.96 5.72 -23.91
CA ARG A 165 5.40 4.39 -24.33
C ARG A 165 4.58 3.27 -23.70
N TYR A 166 4.33 3.34 -22.37
CA TYR A 166 3.65 2.28 -21.62
C TYR A 166 2.14 2.51 -21.44
N GLY A 167 1.69 3.74 -21.71
CA GLY A 167 0.30 4.15 -21.56
C GLY A 167 -0.70 3.31 -22.36
N PRO A 168 -0.47 3.06 -23.67
CA PRO A 168 -1.41 2.26 -24.47
C PRO A 168 -1.62 0.85 -23.93
N GLU A 169 -0.55 0.14 -23.56
CA GLU A 169 -0.64 -1.19 -22.94
C GLU A 169 -1.36 -1.12 -21.59
N THR A 170 -1.03 -0.12 -20.76
CA THR A 170 -1.69 0.04 -19.47
C THR A 170 -3.18 0.32 -19.63
N ALA A 171 -3.57 1.20 -20.56
CA ALA A 171 -4.97 1.50 -20.85
C ALA A 171 -5.75 0.26 -21.28
N GLN A 172 -5.17 -0.58 -22.13
CA GLN A 172 -5.78 -1.85 -22.52
C GLN A 172 -6.00 -2.77 -21.31
N ASN A 173 -4.99 -2.89 -20.43
CA ASN A 173 -5.05 -3.74 -19.24
C ASN A 173 -6.09 -3.26 -18.20
N VAL A 174 -6.31 -1.95 -18.09
CA VAL A 174 -7.33 -1.38 -17.18
C VAL A 174 -8.70 -1.18 -17.83
N GLY A 175 -8.82 -1.49 -19.13
CA GLY A 175 -10.09 -1.42 -19.87
C GLY A 175 -10.46 -0.01 -20.35
N GLY A 176 -9.48 0.87 -20.56
CA GLY A 176 -9.67 2.24 -21.03
C GLY A 176 -8.95 2.55 -22.36
N LYS A 177 -8.98 3.83 -22.75
CA LYS A 177 -8.20 4.38 -23.88
C LYS A 177 -7.14 5.31 -23.33
N TYR A 178 -5.93 5.24 -23.88
CA TYR A 178 -4.84 6.13 -23.48
C TYR A 178 -4.89 7.45 -24.23
N LYS A 179 -4.79 8.56 -23.49
CA LYS A 179 -4.59 9.90 -24.04
C LYS A 179 -3.14 10.30 -23.83
N PRO A 180 -2.36 10.63 -24.87
CA PRO A 180 -0.96 11.01 -24.71
C PRO A 180 -0.78 12.24 -23.80
N VAL A 181 0.28 12.19 -22.97
CA VAL A 181 0.71 13.32 -22.16
C VAL A 181 1.75 14.11 -22.95
N ASN A 182 1.45 15.38 -23.29
CA ASN A 182 2.31 16.20 -24.14
C ASN A 182 2.91 17.43 -23.43
N LYS A 183 2.56 17.64 -22.15
CA LYS A 183 3.00 18.81 -21.39
C LYS A 183 3.63 18.38 -20.06
N THR A 184 4.62 19.14 -19.62
CA THR A 184 5.18 19.06 -18.27
C THR A 184 4.41 19.97 -17.31
N GLY A 185 4.67 19.81 -16.01
CA GLY A 185 4.06 20.65 -14.98
C GLY A 185 2.77 20.07 -14.42
N LYS A 186 2.08 20.89 -13.63
CA LYS A 186 0.82 20.51 -12.99
C LYS A 186 -0.29 20.38 -14.02
N GLN A 187 -0.93 19.24 -14.04
CA GLN A 187 -2.05 18.94 -14.93
C GLN A 187 -2.94 17.87 -14.33
N ILE A 188 -4.20 17.84 -14.78
CA ILE A 188 -5.14 16.76 -14.45
C ILE A 188 -4.83 15.56 -15.35
N ILE A 189 -4.64 14.40 -14.73
CA ILE A 189 -4.47 13.12 -15.43
C ILE A 189 -5.66 12.22 -15.16
N ASP A 190 -6.04 11.43 -16.18
CA ASP A 190 -7.12 10.43 -16.10
C ASP A 190 -6.64 9.10 -15.52
N GLY A 191 -7.56 8.14 -15.35
CA GLY A 191 -7.29 6.86 -14.75
C GLY A 191 -6.18 6.06 -15.43
N PRO A 192 -6.23 5.81 -16.76
CA PRO A 192 -5.15 5.13 -17.47
C PRO A 192 -3.80 5.84 -17.36
N GLN A 193 -3.78 7.17 -17.41
CA GLN A 193 -2.56 7.96 -17.22
C GLN A 193 -2.01 7.81 -15.78
N ALA A 194 -2.88 7.84 -14.76
CA ALA A 194 -2.50 7.67 -13.36
C ALA A 194 -1.96 6.25 -13.08
N ALA A 195 -2.63 5.22 -13.60
CA ALA A 195 -2.15 3.83 -13.51
C ALA A 195 -0.78 3.68 -14.19
N THR A 196 -0.58 4.30 -15.37
CA THR A 196 0.71 4.31 -16.08
C THR A 196 1.77 5.03 -15.26
N TYR A 197 1.45 6.20 -14.70
CA TYR A 197 2.35 7.01 -13.87
C TYR A 197 2.86 6.23 -12.66
N CYS A 198 2.01 5.41 -12.04
CA CYS A 198 2.41 4.50 -10.96
C CYS A 198 3.34 3.36 -11.42
N ARG A 199 3.36 2.99 -12.71
CA ARG A 199 4.08 1.82 -13.24
C ARG A 199 5.43 2.13 -13.86
N ILE A 200 5.66 3.34 -14.38
CA ILE A 200 6.90 3.70 -15.07
C ILE A 200 8.11 3.61 -14.13
N ARG A 201 9.26 3.19 -14.69
CA ARG A 201 10.51 2.93 -13.93
C ARG A 201 11.77 3.54 -14.57
N LYS A 202 11.92 3.43 -15.91
CA LYS A 202 13.21 3.64 -16.58
C LYS A 202 13.75 5.07 -16.50
N SER A 203 12.92 6.06 -16.74
CA SER A 203 13.33 7.47 -16.81
C SER A 203 13.35 8.20 -15.48
N SER A 204 13.00 7.57 -14.36
CA SER A 204 12.65 8.30 -13.16
C SER A 204 13.01 7.60 -11.84
N GLY A 205 14.24 7.04 -11.78
CA GLY A 205 14.81 6.56 -10.51
C GLY A 205 14.42 5.13 -10.09
N GLY A 206 14.08 4.25 -11.05
CA GLY A 206 13.84 2.83 -10.76
C GLY A 206 12.66 2.55 -9.81
N ASP A 207 12.80 1.55 -8.95
CA ASP A 207 11.78 1.16 -7.96
C ASP A 207 11.54 2.23 -6.87
N PRO A 208 12.52 2.93 -6.33
CA PRO A 208 12.28 4.06 -5.42
C PRO A 208 11.46 5.19 -6.06
N GLY A 209 11.71 5.48 -7.34
CA GLY A 209 10.94 6.45 -8.12
C GLY A 209 9.48 6.01 -8.30
N ARG A 210 9.25 4.71 -8.56
CA ARG A 210 7.91 4.13 -8.64
C ARG A 210 7.14 4.27 -7.32
N GLY A 211 7.74 3.91 -6.19
CA GLY A 211 7.15 4.09 -4.87
C GLY A 211 6.81 5.55 -4.56
N SER A 212 7.65 6.48 -5.01
CA SER A 212 7.39 7.92 -4.86
C SER A 212 6.18 8.37 -5.68
N ARG A 213 6.03 7.90 -6.94
CA ARG A 213 4.87 8.22 -7.78
C ARG A 213 3.56 7.66 -7.24
N MET A 214 3.58 6.43 -6.72
CA MET A 214 2.39 5.86 -6.05
C MET A 214 1.94 6.71 -4.87
N LYS A 215 2.88 7.21 -4.05
CA LYS A 215 2.56 8.13 -2.94
C LYS A 215 1.99 9.46 -3.43
N ILE A 216 2.50 10.00 -4.55
CA ILE A 216 1.94 11.20 -5.18
C ILE A 216 0.49 10.97 -5.59
N VAL A 217 0.19 9.87 -6.28
CA VAL A 217 -1.18 9.52 -6.69
C VAL A 217 -2.08 9.33 -5.47
N MET A 218 -1.64 8.61 -4.43
CA MET A 218 -2.41 8.43 -3.20
C MET A 218 -2.70 9.76 -2.49
N SER A 219 -1.71 10.66 -2.40
CA SER A 219 -1.90 11.97 -1.80
C SER A 219 -2.86 12.84 -2.61
N ALA A 220 -2.78 12.79 -3.94
CA ALA A 220 -3.69 13.50 -4.84
C ALA A 220 -5.13 12.96 -4.72
N LEU A 221 -5.31 11.63 -4.65
CA LEU A 221 -6.60 10.98 -4.43
C LEU A 221 -7.22 11.38 -3.09
N MET A 222 -6.42 11.41 -2.00
CA MET A 222 -6.93 11.83 -0.69
C MET A 222 -7.36 13.31 -0.70
N LYS A 223 -6.55 14.19 -1.31
CA LYS A 223 -6.94 15.60 -1.47
C LYS A 223 -8.27 15.70 -2.21
N LYS A 224 -8.38 14.99 -3.32
CA LYS A 224 -9.61 14.97 -4.13
C LYS A 224 -10.80 14.40 -3.36
N ALA A 225 -10.61 13.33 -2.56
CA ALA A 225 -11.66 12.73 -1.76
C ALA A 225 -12.25 13.70 -0.72
N LYS A 226 -11.42 14.56 -0.12
CA LYS A 226 -11.89 15.61 0.82
C LYS A 226 -12.79 16.66 0.15
N GLU A 227 -12.60 16.89 -1.14
CA GLU A 227 -13.33 17.89 -1.94
C GLU A 227 -14.54 17.27 -2.68
N THR A 228 -14.69 15.94 -2.65
CA THR A 228 -15.67 15.20 -3.45
C THR A 228 -17.02 15.14 -2.74
N LYS A 229 -18.11 15.36 -3.51
CA LYS A 229 -19.47 15.25 -3.00
C LYS A 229 -19.81 13.80 -2.63
N ILE A 230 -20.66 13.61 -1.61
CA ILE A 230 -21.11 12.30 -1.14
C ILE A 230 -21.72 11.46 -2.28
N SER A 231 -22.47 12.07 -3.21
CA SER A 231 -23.03 11.39 -4.38
C SER A 231 -21.95 10.73 -5.24
N THR A 232 -20.85 11.43 -5.51
CA THR A 232 -19.73 10.89 -6.31
C THR A 232 -18.98 9.76 -5.55
N LEU A 233 -18.87 9.85 -4.22
CA LEU A 233 -18.30 8.77 -3.41
C LEU A 233 -19.11 7.47 -3.53
N ASN A 234 -20.38 7.59 -3.85
CA ASN A 234 -21.28 6.51 -4.13
C ASN A 234 -20.93 5.76 -5.42
N ASP A 235 -20.79 6.52 -6.51
CA ASP A 235 -20.42 5.98 -7.81
C ASP A 235 -19.03 5.30 -7.72
N VAL A 236 -18.11 5.91 -6.97
CA VAL A 236 -16.80 5.32 -6.63
C VAL A 236 -16.98 3.97 -5.93
N ALA A 237 -17.82 3.91 -4.89
CA ALA A 237 -18.01 2.68 -4.13
C ALA A 237 -18.62 1.56 -4.99
N GLU A 238 -19.60 1.87 -5.84
CA GLU A 238 -20.21 0.86 -6.72
C GLU A 238 -19.26 0.30 -7.77
N ARG A 239 -18.37 1.14 -8.33
CA ARG A 239 -17.45 0.74 -9.40
C ARG A 239 -16.12 0.21 -8.92
N VAL A 240 -15.58 0.76 -7.82
CA VAL A 240 -14.21 0.47 -7.36
C VAL A 240 -14.18 -0.62 -6.29
N PHE A 241 -15.19 -0.69 -5.40
CA PHE A 241 -15.19 -1.68 -4.32
C PHE A 241 -15.14 -3.14 -4.79
N PRO A 242 -15.81 -3.54 -5.90
CA PRO A 242 -15.68 -4.91 -6.42
C PRO A 242 -14.23 -5.30 -6.84
N GLU A 243 -13.40 -4.31 -7.09
CA GLU A 243 -11.99 -4.49 -7.47
C GLU A 243 -11.04 -4.39 -6.26
N ILE A 244 -11.58 -4.36 -5.04
CA ILE A 244 -10.79 -4.25 -3.79
C ILE A 244 -11.00 -5.49 -2.94
N ARG A 245 -9.88 -6.15 -2.57
CA ARG A 245 -9.87 -7.20 -1.55
C ARG A 245 -9.34 -6.65 -0.24
N THR A 246 -10.02 -6.93 0.86
CA THR A 246 -9.63 -6.43 2.19
C THR A 246 -10.15 -7.32 3.32
N ASN A 247 -9.49 -7.26 4.47
CA ASN A 247 -10.01 -7.82 5.72
C ASN A 247 -10.59 -6.73 6.65
N ILE A 248 -10.62 -5.48 6.22
CA ILE A 248 -11.23 -4.41 7.01
C ILE A 248 -12.75 -4.61 7.02
N THR A 249 -13.32 -4.74 8.20
CA THR A 249 -14.77 -4.96 8.36
C THR A 249 -15.58 -3.78 7.82
N LYS A 250 -16.84 -4.02 7.45
CA LYS A 250 -17.75 -2.95 7.01
C LYS A 250 -17.78 -1.78 7.99
N THR A 251 -17.88 -2.08 9.29
CA THR A 251 -17.82 -1.05 10.35
C THR A 251 -16.50 -0.29 10.37
N GLY A 252 -15.36 -0.98 10.16
CA GLY A 252 -14.04 -0.39 10.07
C GLY A 252 -13.92 0.58 8.88
N ILE A 253 -14.48 0.19 7.73
CA ILE A 253 -14.53 1.05 6.53
C ILE A 253 -15.36 2.30 6.80
N LEU A 254 -16.56 2.15 7.38
CA LEU A 254 -17.43 3.27 7.70
C LEU A 254 -16.78 4.24 8.68
N LYS A 255 -16.10 3.73 9.70
CA LYS A 255 -15.30 4.55 10.63
C LYS A 255 -14.18 5.29 9.91
N THR A 256 -13.47 4.62 9.01
CA THR A 256 -12.39 5.23 8.21
C THR A 256 -12.94 6.36 7.33
N ILE A 257 -14.06 6.14 6.63
CA ILE A 257 -14.71 7.15 5.79
C ILE A 257 -15.12 8.37 6.63
N ALA A 258 -15.71 8.15 7.80
CA ALA A 258 -16.11 9.23 8.70
C ALA A 258 -14.93 10.06 9.23
N GLN A 259 -13.74 9.47 9.30
CA GLN A 259 -12.51 10.12 9.75
C GLN A 259 -11.72 10.81 8.62
N ILE A 260 -12.07 10.61 7.33
CA ILE A 260 -11.37 11.24 6.20
C ILE A 260 -11.14 12.75 6.38
N PRO A 261 -12.10 13.55 6.85
CA PRO A 261 -11.90 14.99 7.05
C PRO A 261 -10.79 15.34 8.04
N SER A 262 -10.57 14.51 9.07
CA SER A 262 -9.55 14.72 10.10
C SER A 262 -8.16 14.19 9.71
N TYR A 263 -8.05 13.41 8.63
CA TYR A 263 -6.78 12.83 8.22
C TYR A 263 -5.88 13.85 7.52
N GLU A 264 -4.61 13.89 7.92
CA GLU A 264 -3.59 14.72 7.29
C GLU A 264 -2.38 13.86 6.90
N PHE A 265 -1.85 14.09 5.68
CA PHE A 265 -0.62 13.42 5.27
C PHE A 265 0.62 14.10 5.84
N GLY A 266 1.37 13.34 6.62
CA GLY A 266 2.70 13.69 7.08
C GLY A 266 3.79 13.31 6.08
N LYS A 267 5.00 13.12 6.61
CA LYS A 267 6.18 12.78 5.79
C LYS A 267 6.10 11.34 5.25
N ASN A 268 6.36 11.20 3.97
CA ASN A 268 6.45 9.90 3.30
C ASN A 268 7.88 9.36 3.36
N ARG A 269 8.03 8.04 3.51
CA ARG A 269 9.34 7.36 3.59
C ARG A 269 9.44 6.20 2.62
N ALA A 270 10.68 5.87 2.24
CA ALA A 270 11.00 4.62 1.56
C ALA A 270 11.77 3.72 2.53
N TRP A 271 11.48 2.44 2.51
CA TRP A 271 12.14 1.42 3.30
C TRP A 271 12.60 0.24 2.40
N PRO A 272 13.78 -0.34 2.64
CA PRO A 272 14.79 0.11 3.59
C PRO A 272 15.39 1.47 3.20
N LYS A 273 15.86 2.23 4.19
CA LYS A 273 16.54 3.50 3.96
C LYS A 273 17.91 3.27 3.34
N ASP A 274 18.59 2.24 3.82
CA ASP A 274 19.91 1.83 3.36
C ASP A 274 19.91 0.33 3.06
N TYR A 275 20.43 -0.05 1.91
CA TYR A 275 20.43 -1.43 1.44
C TYR A 275 21.57 -1.69 0.45
N TYR A 276 22.00 -2.92 0.39
CA TYR A 276 22.81 -3.44 -0.70
C TYR A 276 21.88 -3.92 -1.83
N GLY A 277 22.04 -3.34 -3.02
CA GLY A 277 21.32 -3.79 -4.22
C GLY A 277 22.24 -4.67 -5.07
N GLY A 278 21.96 -5.97 -5.16
CA GLY A 278 22.82 -6.88 -5.89
C GLY A 278 22.22 -8.25 -6.15
N LEU A 279 23.00 -9.08 -6.84
CA LEU A 279 22.62 -10.45 -7.19
C LEU A 279 22.98 -11.41 -6.05
N LEU A 280 22.00 -12.15 -5.57
CA LEU A 280 22.20 -13.35 -4.74
C LEU A 280 21.76 -14.53 -5.57
N ASN A 281 22.70 -15.45 -5.88
CA ASN A 281 22.43 -16.63 -6.73
C ASN A 281 21.73 -16.28 -8.07
N GLY A 282 22.19 -15.21 -8.73
CA GLY A 282 21.66 -14.78 -10.02
C GLY A 282 20.34 -13.99 -9.96
N VAL A 283 19.76 -13.77 -8.79
CA VAL A 283 18.52 -13.00 -8.59
C VAL A 283 18.83 -11.71 -7.86
N TRP A 284 18.32 -10.60 -8.38
CA TRP A 284 18.53 -9.28 -7.75
C TRP A 284 17.68 -9.09 -6.51
N TYR A 285 18.28 -8.63 -5.41
CA TYR A 285 17.61 -8.31 -4.15
C TYR A 285 18.04 -6.94 -3.63
N ALA A 286 17.16 -6.32 -2.84
CA ALA A 286 17.47 -5.20 -1.96
C ALA A 286 17.67 -5.75 -0.54
N VAL A 287 18.91 -6.00 -0.15
CA VAL A 287 19.26 -6.52 1.18
C VAL A 287 19.42 -5.35 2.16
N PRO A 288 18.58 -5.24 3.21
CA PRO A 288 18.72 -4.17 4.19
C PRO A 288 20.12 -4.18 4.83
N ARG A 289 20.78 -3.01 4.89
CA ARG A 289 22.05 -2.90 5.64
C ARG A 289 21.74 -2.83 7.13
N THR A 290 22.02 -3.93 7.79
CA THR A 290 21.49 -4.43 9.06
C THR A 290 19.98 -4.15 9.23
N LEU A 291 19.19 -5.21 9.26
CA LEU A 291 17.74 -5.09 9.44
C LEU A 291 17.38 -4.29 10.72
N GLU A 292 18.14 -4.52 11.80
CA GLU A 292 17.97 -3.81 13.07
C GLU A 292 18.12 -2.29 12.94
N SER A 293 19.15 -1.80 12.22
CA SER A 293 19.36 -0.37 12.02
C SER A 293 18.21 0.27 11.22
N GLN A 294 17.65 -0.48 10.26
CA GLN A 294 16.49 -0.04 9.48
C GLN A 294 15.21 0.02 10.33
N ILE A 295 15.04 -0.90 11.28
CA ILE A 295 13.92 -0.87 12.24
C ILE A 295 14.06 0.32 13.19
N ARG A 296 15.24 0.52 13.81
CA ARG A 296 15.48 1.69 14.69
C ARG A 296 15.24 3.01 13.96
N TRP A 297 15.70 3.13 12.71
CA TRP A 297 15.43 4.30 11.88
C TRP A 297 13.93 4.49 11.62
N LEU A 298 13.20 3.43 11.29
CA LEU A 298 11.77 3.46 11.05
C LEU A 298 11.01 3.95 12.29
N TYR A 299 11.32 3.38 13.44
CA TYR A 299 10.70 3.73 14.72
C TYR A 299 10.96 5.19 15.11
N LYS A 300 12.22 5.63 15.01
CA LYS A 300 12.60 7.01 15.28
C LYS A 300 11.87 8.02 14.37
N THR A 301 11.70 7.70 13.09
CA THR A 301 11.26 8.68 12.10
C THR A 301 9.78 8.62 11.77
N THR A 302 9.12 7.49 12.03
CA THR A 302 7.70 7.27 11.69
C THR A 302 6.82 7.24 12.94
N PHE A 303 7.29 6.61 14.01
CA PHE A 303 6.52 6.46 15.25
C PHE A 303 6.99 7.37 16.39
N ASP A 304 7.96 8.24 16.12
CA ASP A 304 8.62 9.09 17.14
C ASP A 304 9.10 8.33 18.38
N LYS A 305 9.50 7.06 18.21
CA LYS A 305 10.02 6.20 19.26
C LYS A 305 11.55 6.17 19.19
N LYS A 306 12.19 7.15 19.82
CA LYS A 306 13.65 7.19 19.95
C LYS A 306 14.12 6.10 20.92
N GLY A 307 15.19 5.38 20.56
CA GLY A 307 15.76 4.32 21.41
C GLY A 307 14.98 3.01 21.38
N TYR A 308 14.12 2.80 20.39
CA TYR A 308 13.48 1.50 20.21
C TYR A 308 14.50 0.40 19.94
N GLU A 309 14.38 -0.69 20.69
CA GLU A 309 15.19 -1.89 20.50
C GLU A 309 14.35 -2.96 19.77
N PRO A 310 14.84 -3.45 18.61
CA PRO A 310 14.16 -4.52 17.88
C PRO A 310 13.95 -5.77 18.71
N THR A 311 12.86 -6.48 18.45
CA THR A 311 12.53 -7.74 19.11
C THR A 311 13.60 -8.80 18.89
N SER A 312 13.64 -9.83 19.75
CA SER A 312 14.53 -10.98 19.57
C SER A 312 14.33 -11.68 18.22
N ARG A 313 13.08 -11.73 17.74
CA ARG A 313 12.73 -12.26 16.42
C ARG A 313 13.35 -11.44 15.29
N ALA A 314 13.18 -10.13 15.30
CA ALA A 314 13.76 -9.25 14.28
C ALA A 314 15.30 -9.31 14.30
N LYS A 315 15.92 -9.37 15.47
CA LYS A 315 17.37 -9.59 15.62
C LYS A 315 17.82 -10.93 15.05
N SER A 316 17.08 -12.01 15.29
CA SER A 316 17.35 -13.33 14.71
C SER A 316 17.28 -13.31 13.18
N ILE A 317 16.24 -12.66 12.61
CA ILE A 317 16.12 -12.49 11.15
C ILE A 317 17.28 -11.64 10.61
N SER A 318 17.67 -10.57 11.29
CA SER A 318 18.81 -9.73 10.91
C SER A 318 20.11 -10.56 10.83
N ASN A 319 20.38 -11.37 11.86
CA ASN A 319 21.53 -12.25 11.87
C ASN A 319 21.49 -13.30 10.77
N GLU A 320 20.32 -13.89 10.48
CA GLU A 320 20.18 -14.85 9.37
C GLU A 320 20.48 -14.17 8.02
N ILE A 321 20.01 -12.95 7.80
CA ILE A 321 20.30 -12.17 6.58
C ILE A 321 21.80 -11.95 6.46
N ILE A 322 22.46 -11.48 7.53
CA ILE A 322 23.91 -11.23 7.56
C ILE A 322 24.69 -12.51 7.25
N ASN A 323 24.35 -13.62 7.92
CA ASN A 323 25.02 -14.90 7.73
C ASN A 323 24.90 -15.44 6.30
N ARG A 324 23.77 -15.22 5.62
CA ARG A 324 23.54 -15.66 4.24
C ARG A 324 24.13 -14.75 3.18
N THR A 325 24.27 -13.46 3.47
CA THR A 325 24.60 -12.45 2.46
C THR A 325 25.92 -11.75 2.69
N GLY A 326 26.45 -11.75 3.92
CA GLY A 326 27.59 -10.93 4.33
C GLY A 326 27.31 -9.42 4.38
N VAL A 327 26.05 -8.98 4.17
CA VAL A 327 25.67 -7.57 4.14
C VAL A 327 25.41 -7.07 5.56
N GLN A 328 26.17 -6.04 5.96
CA GLN A 328 26.05 -5.33 7.23
C GLN A 328 25.79 -3.82 6.99
#